data_0156f0f61efbc75f98f45388fa5da955
#
_entry.id   0156f0f61efbc75f98f45388fa5da955
#
_cell.length_a   1.000
_cell.length_b   1.000
_cell.length_c   1.000
_cell.angle_alpha   90.00
_cell.angle_beta   90.00
_cell.angle_gamma   90.00
#
_symmetry.space_group_name_H-M   'P 1'
#
loop_
_entity.id
_entity.type
_entity.pdbx_description
1 polymer ?
#
loop_
_entity_poly.entity_id
_entity_poly.type
_entity_poly.pdbx_seq_one_letter_code
_entity_poly.pdbx_strand_id
1 'polypeptide(L)'
;MNTVSRFWKKFVAEEISYGNTVAAAPGNVAVAIPASGKRNYKDLVFRKIFHDKEKLLSLYNALNHSHYEDPELLHITTLENAVYLSLQNDLSFVVDFDLWFFEHQSTLNPNMPYRFLLYLASEYSKMNTDDLLYSNKLQMLDTPHFVVFYNGTDPLPEYSTLKLSSAYRNKEETPQLELQVQVININLGFNSELMDACQILKEYAQFVAEVREQAKVYPNRQAIVQAVDVCIKKDILKEFLLENKKEVIDMVFFEYDAEAEKRVIYKDGVEEGRAKEIVRSCKDFNLSKEDAIHKLETLLSIPT
;
A
#
# COMPACT_ATOMS: atom_id res chain seq x y z
N MET A 1 -0.74 0.48 39.02
CA MET A 1 0.61 0.91 38.58
C MET A 1 0.92 0.13 37.31
N ASN A 2 0.86 0.77 36.16
CA ASN A 2 0.85 0.18 34.83
C ASN A 2 2.21 -0.44 34.46
N THR A 3 2.19 -1.62 33.83
CA THR A 3 3.37 -2.37 33.36
C THR A 3 4.28 -1.51 32.45
N VAL A 4 3.70 -0.60 31.69
CA VAL A 4 4.36 0.38 30.80
C VAL A 4 5.28 1.33 31.61
N SER A 5 4.82 1.84 32.76
CA SER A 5 5.62 2.73 33.62
C SER A 5 6.89 2.04 34.18
N ARG A 6 6.84 0.71 34.42
CA ARG A 6 8.00 -0.05 34.91
C ARG A 6 9.04 -0.31 33.82
N PHE A 7 8.60 -0.55 32.60
CA PHE A 7 9.48 -0.76 31.46
C PHE A 7 10.26 0.52 31.13
N TRP A 8 9.59 1.66 31.06
CA TRP A 8 10.20 2.94 30.74
C TRP A 8 11.16 3.43 31.82
N LYS A 9 10.85 3.21 33.08
CA LYS A 9 11.79 3.52 34.18
C LYS A 9 13.07 2.70 34.11
N LYS A 10 12.97 1.42 33.69
CA LYS A 10 14.12 0.56 33.48
C LYS A 10 14.94 1.00 32.26
N PHE A 11 14.27 1.32 31.15
CA PHE A 11 14.90 1.78 29.91
C PHE A 11 15.70 3.08 30.11
N VAL A 12 15.09 4.09 30.74
CA VAL A 12 15.78 5.36 31.08
C VAL A 12 16.95 5.12 32.03
N ALA A 13 16.82 4.18 32.97
CA ALA A 13 17.89 3.84 33.88
C ALA A 13 19.10 3.19 33.21
N GLU A 14 18.87 2.34 32.20
CA GLU A 14 19.90 1.68 31.42
C GLU A 14 20.58 2.64 30.43
N GLU A 15 19.83 3.42 29.67
CA GLU A 15 20.34 4.37 28.65
C GLU A 15 21.18 5.52 29.26
N ILE A 16 20.87 6.00 30.45
CA ILE A 16 21.63 7.07 31.12
C ILE A 16 22.88 6.51 31.82
N SER A 17 22.90 5.22 32.15
CA SER A 17 24.03 4.54 32.80
C SER A 17 25.21 4.26 31.86
N TYR A 18 25.02 4.23 30.53
CA TYR A 18 26.05 3.88 29.53
C TYR A 18 26.88 5.08 29.03
N GLY A 19 27.07 6.10 29.85
CA GLY A 19 27.78 7.34 29.49
C GLY A 19 29.31 7.28 29.44
N ASN A 20 29.98 6.12 29.58
CA ASN A 20 31.44 6.03 29.54
C ASN A 20 31.93 4.67 29.02
N THR A 21 31.72 4.34 27.74
CA THR A 21 32.57 3.35 27.06
C THR A 21 32.61 3.60 25.57
N VAL A 22 33.83 3.65 25.05
CA VAL A 22 34.24 3.91 23.66
C VAL A 22 33.61 2.85 22.72
N ALA A 23 33.14 3.32 21.58
CA ALA A 23 32.47 2.58 20.53
C ALA A 23 33.24 1.34 20.07
N ALA A 24 32.64 0.19 20.15
CA ALA A 24 32.91 -0.96 19.29
C ALA A 24 32.00 -0.84 18.04
N ALA A 25 32.57 -1.05 16.85
CA ALA A 25 31.87 -0.99 15.58
C ALA A 25 30.64 -1.93 15.57
N PRO A 26 29.53 -1.54 14.93
CA PRO A 26 28.36 -2.39 14.86
C PRO A 26 28.64 -3.60 13.98
N GLY A 27 28.65 -4.77 14.60
CA GLY A 27 28.52 -6.03 13.89
C GLY A 27 27.21 -6.03 13.09
N ASN A 28 27.24 -6.62 11.90
CA ASN A 28 26.08 -6.82 11.03
C ASN A 28 24.90 -7.40 11.81
N VAL A 29 24.02 -6.56 12.26
CA VAL A 29 22.66 -6.97 12.61
C VAL A 29 21.97 -7.24 11.28
N ALA A 30 21.86 -8.50 10.91
CA ALA A 30 20.95 -8.92 9.87
C ALA A 30 19.57 -8.47 10.30
N VAL A 31 19.09 -7.35 9.74
CA VAL A 31 17.69 -6.96 9.81
C VAL A 31 16.96 -8.09 9.14
N ALA A 32 16.29 -8.92 9.92
CA ALA A 32 15.35 -9.90 9.41
C ALA A 32 14.26 -9.10 8.70
N ILE A 33 14.33 -9.05 7.37
CA ILE A 33 13.26 -8.55 6.53
C ILE A 33 12.09 -9.49 6.83
N PRO A 34 10.94 -8.98 7.33
CA PRO A 34 9.79 -9.84 7.54
C PRO A 34 9.43 -10.47 6.19
N ALA A 35 9.53 -11.79 6.12
CA ALA A 35 9.07 -12.54 4.98
C ALA A 35 7.59 -12.19 4.72
N SER A 36 7.27 -11.86 3.48
CA SER A 36 5.96 -11.55 2.91
C SER A 36 5.18 -10.45 3.63
N GLY A 37 5.16 -9.25 3.03
CA GLY A 37 4.13 -8.27 3.34
C GLY A 37 2.76 -8.95 3.22
N LYS A 38 2.02 -9.07 4.34
CA LYS A 38 0.65 -9.57 4.34
C LYS A 38 -0.13 -8.70 3.37
N ARG A 39 -0.60 -9.32 2.27
CA ARG A 39 -1.39 -8.61 1.24
C ARG A 39 -2.62 -8.03 1.88
N ASN A 40 -2.90 -6.79 1.51
CA ASN A 40 -4.08 -6.06 1.92
C ASN A 40 -5.34 -6.70 1.28
N TYR A 41 -6.46 -6.93 2.00
CA TYR A 41 -7.66 -7.60 1.44
C TYR A 41 -8.31 -6.81 0.32
N LYS A 42 -8.30 -5.47 0.44
CA LYS A 42 -8.83 -4.59 -0.62
C LYS A 42 -8.08 -4.87 -1.91
N ASP A 43 -6.77 -5.07 -1.79
CA ASP A 43 -5.93 -5.50 -2.89
C ASP A 43 -6.36 -6.89 -3.37
N LEU A 44 -6.68 -7.82 -2.45
CA LEU A 44 -7.14 -9.17 -2.79
C LEU A 44 -8.52 -9.17 -3.45
N VAL A 45 -9.49 -8.42 -2.91
CA VAL A 45 -10.84 -8.30 -3.50
C VAL A 45 -10.78 -7.59 -4.84
N PHE A 46 -10.03 -6.47 -4.93
CA PHE A 46 -9.81 -5.74 -6.18
C PHE A 46 -9.19 -6.65 -7.25
N ARG A 47 -8.09 -7.34 -6.92
CA ARG A 47 -7.45 -8.30 -7.82
C ARG A 47 -8.39 -9.41 -8.25
N LYS A 48 -9.17 -9.98 -7.32
CA LYS A 48 -10.11 -11.06 -7.64
C LYS A 48 -11.20 -10.61 -8.59
N ILE A 49 -11.71 -9.38 -8.44
CA ILE A 49 -12.68 -8.78 -9.35
C ILE A 49 -12.04 -8.58 -10.74
N PHE A 50 -10.88 -7.93 -10.80
CA PHE A 50 -10.26 -7.52 -12.06
C PHE A 50 -9.31 -8.56 -12.65
N HIS A 51 -9.18 -9.74 -12.06
CA HIS A 51 -8.58 -10.91 -12.73
C HIS A 51 -9.51 -11.50 -13.81
N ASP A 52 -10.79 -11.19 -13.75
CA ASP A 52 -11.76 -11.46 -14.79
C ASP A 52 -11.53 -10.50 -15.96
N LYS A 53 -11.27 -11.07 -17.18
CA LYS A 53 -10.91 -10.28 -18.36
C LYS A 53 -12.00 -9.32 -18.83
N GLU A 54 -13.28 -9.67 -18.70
CA GLU A 54 -14.40 -8.80 -19.09
C GLU A 54 -14.45 -7.55 -18.18
N LYS A 55 -14.30 -7.76 -16.88
CA LYS A 55 -14.27 -6.68 -15.89
C LYS A 55 -13.03 -5.82 -16.04
N LEU A 56 -11.87 -6.44 -16.32
CA LEU A 56 -10.64 -5.73 -16.60
C LEU A 56 -10.73 -4.88 -17.87
N LEU A 57 -11.34 -5.42 -18.93
CA LEU A 57 -11.56 -4.69 -20.18
C LEU A 57 -12.48 -3.49 -19.97
N SER A 58 -13.53 -3.64 -19.16
CA SER A 58 -14.41 -2.54 -18.77
C SER A 58 -13.64 -1.42 -18.08
N LEU A 59 -12.73 -1.76 -17.15
CA LEU A 59 -11.88 -0.79 -16.46
C LEU A 59 -10.88 -0.12 -17.42
N TYR A 60 -10.24 -0.91 -18.28
CA TYR A 60 -9.35 -0.41 -19.32
C TYR A 60 -10.05 0.58 -20.24
N ASN A 61 -11.22 0.22 -20.77
CA ASN A 61 -12.02 1.08 -21.63
C ASN A 61 -12.40 2.40 -20.95
N ALA A 62 -12.81 2.33 -19.69
CA ALA A 62 -13.17 3.52 -18.92
C ALA A 62 -11.98 4.47 -18.69
N LEU A 63 -10.78 3.94 -18.45
CA LEU A 63 -9.57 4.74 -18.26
C LEU A 63 -9.07 5.39 -19.55
N ASN A 64 -9.22 4.71 -20.67
CA ASN A 64 -8.66 5.12 -21.96
C ASN A 64 -9.70 5.72 -22.91
N HIS A 65 -10.96 5.84 -22.47
CA HIS A 65 -12.08 6.27 -23.33
C HIS A 65 -12.18 5.44 -24.61
N SER A 66 -11.87 4.14 -24.51
CA SER A 66 -11.87 3.16 -25.59
C SER A 66 -13.12 2.27 -25.53
N HIS A 67 -13.34 1.46 -26.57
CA HIS A 67 -14.54 0.63 -26.72
C HIS A 67 -14.18 -0.75 -27.25
N TYR A 68 -13.15 -1.41 -26.69
CA TYR A 68 -12.83 -2.79 -27.03
C TYR A 68 -13.92 -3.72 -26.52
N GLU A 69 -14.33 -4.68 -27.36
CA GLU A 69 -15.40 -5.64 -27.05
C GLU A 69 -14.87 -7.05 -26.75
N ASP A 70 -13.67 -7.38 -27.26
CA ASP A 70 -13.09 -8.72 -27.12
C ASP A 70 -12.12 -8.79 -25.91
N PRO A 71 -12.50 -9.48 -24.80
CA PRO A 71 -11.63 -9.64 -23.64
C PRO A 71 -10.35 -10.45 -23.94
N GLU A 72 -10.32 -11.24 -25.01
CA GLU A 72 -9.14 -12.04 -25.37
C GLU A 72 -7.97 -11.20 -25.88
N LEU A 73 -8.21 -9.93 -26.22
CA LEU A 73 -7.14 -8.96 -26.50
C LEU A 73 -6.27 -8.66 -25.26
N LEU A 74 -6.80 -8.94 -24.07
CA LEU A 74 -6.05 -8.76 -22.82
C LEU A 74 -5.14 -9.96 -22.53
N HIS A 75 -3.84 -9.71 -22.48
CA HIS A 75 -2.85 -10.69 -22.08
C HIS A 75 -2.34 -10.38 -20.68
N ILE A 76 -2.84 -11.10 -19.66
CA ILE A 76 -2.45 -10.91 -18.25
C ILE A 76 -1.03 -11.43 -18.05
N THR A 77 -0.14 -10.57 -17.53
CA THR A 77 1.29 -10.86 -17.31
C THR A 77 1.71 -10.78 -15.86
N THR A 78 0.75 -10.77 -14.93
CA THR A 78 0.96 -10.54 -13.49
C THR A 78 2.14 -11.32 -12.90
N LEU A 79 2.99 -10.63 -12.14
CA LEU A 79 4.16 -11.19 -11.46
C LEU A 79 3.77 -12.00 -10.22
N GLU A 80 3.52 -13.30 -10.36
CA GLU A 80 3.15 -14.15 -9.24
C GLU A 80 4.36 -14.64 -8.40
N ASN A 81 5.54 -14.80 -9.02
CA ASN A 81 6.72 -15.39 -8.40
C ASN A 81 8.04 -14.78 -8.92
N ALA A 82 8.32 -13.54 -8.62
CA ALA A 82 9.65 -12.99 -8.84
C ALA A 82 10.62 -13.55 -7.76
N VAL A 83 11.37 -14.57 -8.12
CA VAL A 83 12.25 -15.36 -7.22
C VAL A 83 13.30 -14.51 -6.51
N TYR A 84 13.70 -13.37 -7.08
CA TYR A 84 14.83 -12.58 -6.58
C TYR A 84 14.49 -11.41 -5.67
N LEU A 85 13.24 -10.89 -5.65
CA LEU A 85 12.92 -9.66 -4.89
C LEU A 85 11.65 -9.75 -4.06
N SER A 86 10.96 -10.89 -4.01
CA SER A 86 9.62 -11.01 -3.36
C SER A 86 8.64 -9.90 -3.85
N LEU A 87 8.85 -9.41 -5.07
CA LEU A 87 8.06 -8.36 -5.67
C LEU A 87 6.84 -9.00 -6.37
N GLN A 88 5.68 -8.57 -5.94
CA GLN A 88 4.42 -8.96 -6.58
C GLN A 88 3.66 -7.68 -6.86
N ASN A 89 3.19 -7.53 -8.10
CA ASN A 89 2.24 -6.49 -8.45
C ASN A 89 0.81 -7.03 -8.36
N ASP A 90 -0.18 -6.16 -8.23
CA ASP A 90 -1.57 -6.59 -8.12
C ASP A 90 -2.09 -7.11 -9.44
N LEU A 91 -1.85 -6.39 -10.52
CA LEU A 91 -2.27 -6.77 -11.86
C LEU A 91 -1.39 -6.11 -12.92
N SER A 92 -0.91 -6.89 -13.90
CA SER A 92 -0.30 -6.39 -15.13
C SER A 92 -0.83 -7.12 -16.34
N PHE A 93 -0.95 -6.42 -17.45
CA PHE A 93 -1.49 -6.94 -18.70
C PHE A 93 -1.04 -6.11 -19.90
N VAL A 94 -1.09 -6.73 -21.08
CA VAL A 94 -0.79 -6.09 -22.37
C VAL A 94 -2.06 -6.01 -23.21
N VAL A 95 -2.28 -4.86 -23.84
CA VAL A 95 -3.30 -4.60 -24.85
C VAL A 95 -2.69 -3.72 -25.94
N ASP A 96 -2.76 -4.13 -27.21
CA ASP A 96 -2.31 -3.31 -28.35
C ASP A 96 -0.92 -2.67 -28.16
N PHE A 97 0.06 -3.44 -27.68
CA PHE A 97 1.43 -3.00 -27.39
C PHE A 97 1.56 -2.00 -26.23
N ASP A 98 0.52 -1.81 -25.42
CA ASP A 98 0.56 -1.08 -24.16
C ASP A 98 0.63 -2.06 -22.97
N LEU A 99 1.66 -1.93 -22.15
CA LEU A 99 1.87 -2.72 -20.94
C LEU A 99 1.40 -1.95 -19.71
N TRP A 100 0.31 -2.39 -19.13
CA TRP A 100 -0.32 -1.74 -17.98
C TRP A 100 0.05 -2.42 -16.68
N PHE A 101 0.33 -1.58 -15.67
CA PHE A 101 0.52 -2.00 -14.29
C PHE A 101 -0.51 -1.29 -13.41
N PHE A 102 -1.37 -2.06 -12.79
CA PHE A 102 -2.37 -1.61 -11.84
C PHE A 102 -1.99 -2.07 -10.44
N GLU A 103 -2.03 -1.14 -9.48
CA GLU A 103 -1.88 -1.42 -8.05
C GLU A 103 -3.03 -0.78 -7.29
N HIS A 104 -3.55 -1.48 -6.30
CA HIS A 104 -4.55 -0.95 -5.39
C HIS A 104 -3.91 -0.60 -4.05
N GLN A 105 -4.18 0.58 -3.50
CA GLN A 105 -3.62 1.01 -2.22
C GLN A 105 -4.63 1.66 -1.30
N SER A 106 -4.73 1.19 -0.05
CA SER A 106 -5.45 1.85 1.03
C SER A 106 -4.60 2.87 1.81
N THR A 107 -3.27 2.75 1.72
CA THR A 107 -2.31 3.74 2.20
C THR A 107 -1.34 4.03 1.08
N LEU A 108 -1.27 5.28 0.63
CA LEU A 108 -0.42 5.63 -0.51
C LEU A 108 1.06 5.47 -0.14
N ASN A 109 1.75 4.62 -0.88
CA ASN A 109 3.19 4.43 -0.73
C ASN A 109 3.94 5.39 -1.67
N PRO A 110 4.74 6.35 -1.17
CA PRO A 110 5.47 7.28 -2.02
C PRO A 110 6.56 6.62 -2.87
N ASN A 111 6.95 5.38 -2.55
CA ASN A 111 7.95 4.61 -3.30
C ASN A 111 7.36 3.81 -4.48
N MET A 112 6.10 4.03 -4.84
CA MET A 112 5.49 3.35 -5.99
C MET A 112 6.25 3.51 -7.30
N PRO A 113 6.79 4.70 -7.66
CA PRO A 113 7.57 4.82 -8.89
C PRO A 113 8.81 3.90 -8.89
N TYR A 114 9.48 3.74 -7.76
CA TYR A 114 10.61 2.82 -7.65
C TYR A 114 10.17 1.34 -7.74
N ARG A 115 9.06 0.99 -7.13
CA ARG A 115 8.49 -0.38 -7.24
C ARG A 115 8.11 -0.71 -8.68
N PHE A 116 7.42 0.20 -9.37
CA PHE A 116 7.04 0.01 -10.76
C PHE A 116 8.24 -0.08 -11.70
N LEU A 117 9.31 0.66 -11.44
CA LEU A 117 10.58 0.49 -12.19
C LEU A 117 11.11 -0.95 -12.11
N LEU A 118 11.06 -1.55 -10.91
CA LEU A 118 11.49 -2.94 -10.71
C LEU A 118 10.52 -3.94 -11.39
N TYR A 119 9.21 -3.70 -11.35
CA TYR A 119 8.22 -4.52 -12.05
C TYR A 119 8.44 -4.47 -13.56
N LEU A 120 8.60 -3.26 -14.10
CA LEU A 120 8.86 -3.06 -15.52
C LEU A 120 10.12 -3.78 -15.99
N ALA A 121 11.22 -3.63 -15.25
CA ALA A 121 12.47 -4.31 -15.56
C ALA A 121 12.29 -5.84 -15.58
N SER A 122 11.52 -6.37 -14.64
CA SER A 122 11.20 -7.80 -14.60
C SER A 122 10.36 -8.24 -15.80
N GLU A 123 9.34 -7.49 -16.20
CA GLU A 123 8.51 -7.83 -17.37
C GLU A 123 9.32 -7.76 -18.67
N TYR A 124 10.06 -6.68 -18.89
CA TYR A 124 10.90 -6.57 -20.08
C TYR A 124 11.99 -7.65 -20.14
N SER A 125 12.52 -8.10 -18.99
CA SER A 125 13.48 -9.21 -18.96
C SER A 125 12.87 -10.54 -19.41
N LYS A 126 11.57 -10.76 -19.19
CA LYS A 126 10.87 -11.96 -19.69
C LYS A 126 10.62 -11.92 -21.20
N MET A 127 10.38 -10.73 -21.73
CA MET A 127 10.11 -10.53 -23.16
C MET A 127 11.38 -10.63 -24.01
N ASN A 128 12.55 -10.37 -23.41
CA ASN A 128 13.83 -10.32 -24.10
C ASN A 128 14.61 -11.63 -23.93
N THR A 129 14.93 -12.29 -25.05
CA THR A 129 15.97 -13.33 -25.07
C THR A 129 17.36 -12.68 -25.13
N ASP A 130 18.39 -13.36 -24.62
CA ASP A 130 19.77 -12.85 -24.63
C ASP A 130 20.24 -12.40 -26.02
N ASP A 131 19.83 -13.08 -27.09
CA ASP A 131 20.13 -12.74 -28.47
C ASP A 131 19.60 -11.35 -28.90
N LEU A 132 18.48 -10.92 -28.34
CA LEU A 132 17.87 -9.62 -28.66
C LEU A 132 18.63 -8.44 -28.03
N LEU A 133 19.15 -8.60 -26.84
CA LEU A 133 19.91 -7.54 -26.15
C LEU A 133 21.22 -7.17 -26.86
N TYR A 134 21.82 -8.14 -27.55
CA TYR A 134 23.08 -7.99 -28.30
C TYR A 134 22.86 -7.71 -29.80
N SER A 135 21.61 -7.61 -30.23
CA SER A 135 21.25 -7.31 -31.62
C SER A 135 21.63 -5.86 -31.97
N ASN A 136 22.14 -5.65 -33.20
CA ASN A 136 22.34 -4.32 -33.77
C ASN A 136 21.02 -3.67 -34.27
N LYS A 137 19.88 -4.33 -34.09
CA LYS A 137 18.56 -3.81 -34.49
C LYS A 137 17.86 -3.25 -33.26
N LEU A 138 17.19 -2.10 -33.44
CA LEU A 138 16.34 -1.52 -32.40
C LEU A 138 15.26 -2.52 -32.00
N GLN A 139 15.18 -2.84 -30.70
CA GLN A 139 14.09 -3.63 -30.13
C GLN A 139 12.92 -2.70 -29.78
N MET A 140 11.75 -3.06 -30.28
CA MET A 140 10.50 -2.39 -29.89
C MET A 140 10.01 -3.02 -28.60
N LEU A 141 9.61 -2.18 -27.66
CA LEU A 141 9.07 -2.59 -26.36
C LEU A 141 7.64 -2.08 -26.24
N ASP A 142 6.79 -2.83 -25.55
CA ASP A 142 5.45 -2.36 -25.21
C ASP A 142 5.52 -1.12 -24.32
N THR A 143 4.66 -0.15 -24.58
CA THR A 143 4.66 1.15 -23.85
C THR A 143 4.14 0.96 -22.44
N PRO A 144 4.92 1.32 -21.38
CA PRO A 144 4.49 1.05 -20.01
C PRO A 144 3.59 2.16 -19.45
N HIS A 145 2.53 1.76 -18.77
CA HIS A 145 1.59 2.63 -18.05
C HIS A 145 1.46 2.19 -16.59
N PHE A 146 1.46 3.16 -15.66
CA PHE A 146 1.48 2.89 -14.22
C PHE A 146 0.34 3.61 -13.53
N VAL A 147 -0.57 2.85 -12.91
CA VAL A 147 -1.75 3.37 -12.23
C VAL A 147 -1.85 2.79 -10.83
N VAL A 148 -2.06 3.67 -9.85
CA VAL A 148 -2.42 3.31 -8.49
C VAL A 148 -3.88 3.73 -8.24
N PHE A 149 -4.73 2.77 -7.92
CA PHE A 149 -6.08 3.03 -7.43
C PHE A 149 -6.05 3.21 -5.92
N TYR A 150 -6.28 4.43 -5.48
CA TYR A 150 -6.28 4.76 -4.05
C TYR A 150 -7.68 4.68 -3.46
N ASN A 151 -7.83 3.85 -2.43
CA ASN A 151 -9.05 3.74 -1.65
C ASN A 151 -8.72 3.76 -0.15
N GLY A 152 -8.01 4.80 0.30
CA GLY A 152 -7.65 5.00 1.70
C GLY A 152 -8.55 6.03 2.39
N THR A 153 -8.20 6.34 3.65
CA THR A 153 -8.90 7.34 4.47
C THR A 153 -8.20 8.69 4.50
N ASP A 154 -6.92 8.74 4.11
CA ASP A 154 -6.20 10.01 4.04
C ASP A 154 -6.75 10.86 2.89
N PRO A 155 -6.88 12.19 3.07
CA PRO A 155 -7.42 13.07 2.05
C PRO A 155 -6.46 13.16 0.86
N LEU A 156 -6.91 12.70 -0.30
CA LEU A 156 -6.19 12.84 -1.57
C LEU A 156 -7.11 13.48 -2.62
N PRO A 157 -6.55 14.26 -3.56
CA PRO A 157 -7.31 14.78 -4.69
C PRO A 157 -7.79 13.63 -5.59
N GLU A 158 -8.69 13.93 -6.53
CA GLU A 158 -9.18 12.96 -7.52
C GLU A 158 -8.06 12.30 -8.29
N TYR A 159 -7.10 13.10 -8.74
CA TYR A 159 -5.89 12.66 -9.45
C TYR A 159 -4.65 13.28 -8.83
N SER A 160 -3.60 12.49 -8.77
CA SER A 160 -2.26 12.98 -8.44
C SER A 160 -1.20 12.16 -9.16
N THR A 161 0.04 12.65 -9.18
CA THR A 161 1.15 11.97 -9.86
C THR A 161 2.31 11.80 -8.90
N LEU A 162 2.80 10.58 -8.78
CA LEU A 162 4.08 10.30 -8.13
C LEU A 162 5.19 10.23 -9.18
N LYS A 163 6.36 10.79 -8.86
CA LYS A 163 7.52 10.84 -9.75
C LYS A 163 8.71 10.14 -9.14
N LEU A 164 9.43 9.36 -9.93
CA LEU A 164 10.66 8.66 -9.50
C LEU A 164 11.73 9.67 -9.06
N SER A 165 11.84 10.78 -9.77
CA SER A 165 12.77 11.87 -9.44
C SER A 165 12.56 12.47 -8.05
N SER A 166 11.37 12.30 -7.47
CA SER A 166 11.11 12.71 -6.08
C SER A 166 11.95 11.94 -5.06
N ALA A 167 12.40 10.74 -5.41
CA ALA A 167 13.26 9.90 -4.56
C ALA A 167 14.77 10.17 -4.76
N TYR A 168 15.16 10.92 -5.78
CA TYR A 168 16.58 11.20 -6.03
C TYR A 168 17.16 12.15 -4.98
N ARG A 169 18.35 11.82 -4.50
CA ARG A 169 19.07 12.66 -3.52
C ARG A 169 19.47 14.02 -4.12
N ASN A 170 19.98 14.00 -5.36
CA ASN A 170 20.27 15.21 -6.13
C ASN A 170 19.06 15.51 -7.01
N LYS A 171 18.55 16.73 -6.93
CA LYS A 171 17.40 17.17 -7.72
C LYS A 171 17.89 17.80 -9.01
N GLU A 172 17.37 17.31 -10.12
CA GLU A 172 17.63 17.82 -11.47
C GLU A 172 16.29 18.25 -12.09
N GLU A 173 16.29 19.31 -12.87
CA GLU A 173 15.09 19.77 -13.58
C GLU A 173 14.65 18.76 -14.66
N THR A 174 15.62 18.14 -15.31
CA THR A 174 15.41 17.13 -16.36
C THR A 174 16.23 15.88 -16.04
N PRO A 175 15.73 14.98 -15.17
CA PRO A 175 16.43 13.75 -14.85
C PRO A 175 16.51 12.84 -16.08
N GLN A 176 17.63 12.14 -16.27
CA GLN A 176 17.81 11.21 -17.40
C GLN A 176 16.87 10.00 -17.32
N LEU A 177 16.40 9.65 -16.13
CA LEU A 177 15.39 8.63 -15.91
C LEU A 177 14.24 9.24 -15.10
N GLU A 178 13.05 9.26 -15.69
CA GLU A 178 11.82 9.62 -15.01
C GLU A 178 10.77 8.53 -15.24
N LEU A 179 10.08 8.14 -14.17
CA LEU A 179 8.89 7.30 -14.18
C LEU A 179 7.80 8.02 -13.42
N GLN A 180 6.65 8.18 -14.06
CA GLN A 180 5.50 8.84 -13.49
C GLN A 180 4.39 7.80 -13.23
N VAL A 181 3.78 7.86 -12.06
CA VAL A 181 2.68 7.00 -11.64
C VAL A 181 1.45 7.84 -11.47
N GLN A 182 0.39 7.51 -12.20
CA GLN A 182 -0.90 8.12 -12.00
C GLN A 182 -1.58 7.54 -10.77
N VAL A 183 -2.00 8.38 -9.83
CA VAL A 183 -2.78 7.97 -8.66
C VAL A 183 -4.22 8.46 -8.86
N ILE A 184 -5.17 7.54 -8.81
CA ILE A 184 -6.60 7.79 -9.00
C ILE A 184 -7.32 7.49 -7.70
N ASN A 185 -7.96 8.50 -7.11
CA ASN A 185 -8.77 8.33 -5.91
C ASN A 185 -10.11 7.70 -6.27
N ILE A 186 -10.30 6.43 -5.91
CA ILE A 186 -11.51 5.67 -6.18
C ILE A 186 -12.45 5.58 -4.96
N ASN A 187 -12.32 6.47 -3.98
CA ASN A 187 -13.31 6.55 -2.91
C ASN A 187 -14.66 7.05 -3.45
N LEU A 188 -15.73 6.66 -2.79
CA LEU A 188 -17.07 7.09 -3.14
C LEU A 188 -17.16 8.63 -3.11
N GLY A 189 -17.68 9.23 -4.19
CA GLY A 189 -17.79 10.68 -4.37
C GLY A 189 -16.62 11.32 -5.14
N PHE A 190 -15.61 10.53 -5.54
CA PHE A 190 -14.52 10.98 -6.40
C PHE A 190 -14.61 10.34 -7.79
N ASN A 191 -14.02 11.02 -8.79
CA ASN A 191 -13.90 10.51 -10.17
C ASN A 191 -15.23 9.97 -10.76
N SER A 192 -16.28 10.77 -10.68
CA SER A 192 -17.64 10.37 -11.10
C SER A 192 -17.70 9.88 -12.55
N GLU A 193 -16.98 10.51 -13.47
CA GLU A 193 -16.92 10.12 -14.87
C GLU A 193 -16.36 8.69 -15.04
N LEU A 194 -15.23 8.39 -14.39
CA LEU A 194 -14.65 7.05 -14.38
C LEU A 194 -15.59 6.03 -13.74
N MET A 195 -16.23 6.40 -12.63
CA MET A 195 -17.17 5.53 -11.92
C MET A 195 -18.42 5.24 -12.77
N ASP A 196 -18.90 6.19 -13.52
CA ASP A 196 -20.06 6.01 -14.40
C ASP A 196 -19.69 5.21 -15.67
N ALA A 197 -18.44 5.33 -16.14
CA ALA A 197 -17.93 4.54 -17.27
C ALA A 197 -17.58 3.09 -16.88
N CYS A 198 -17.25 2.79 -15.60
CA CYS A 198 -16.93 1.47 -15.11
C CYS A 198 -17.78 1.10 -13.89
N GLN A 199 -18.96 0.52 -14.14
CA GLN A 199 -19.93 0.17 -13.09
C GLN A 199 -19.32 -0.75 -12.03
N ILE A 200 -18.50 -1.72 -12.41
CA ILE A 200 -17.87 -2.66 -11.46
C ILE A 200 -16.89 -1.96 -10.51
N LEU A 201 -16.17 -0.92 -10.97
CA LEU A 201 -15.31 -0.11 -10.12
C LEU A 201 -16.12 0.73 -9.13
N LYS A 202 -17.25 1.30 -9.60
CA LYS A 202 -18.21 2.03 -8.76
C LYS A 202 -18.78 1.15 -7.66
N GLU A 203 -19.19 -0.05 -8.00
CA GLU A 203 -19.72 -1.02 -7.03
C GLU A 203 -18.65 -1.46 -6.03
N TYR A 204 -17.42 -1.63 -6.47
CA TYR A 204 -16.30 -1.89 -5.57
C TYR A 204 -16.08 -0.74 -4.57
N ALA A 205 -16.10 0.51 -5.04
CA ALA A 205 -16.00 1.69 -4.17
C ALA A 205 -17.15 1.75 -3.14
N GLN A 206 -18.38 1.44 -3.58
CA GLN A 206 -19.56 1.36 -2.72
C GLN A 206 -19.44 0.24 -1.67
N PHE A 207 -18.96 -0.94 -2.06
CA PHE A 207 -18.70 -2.05 -1.14
C PHE A 207 -17.70 -1.65 -0.03
N VAL A 208 -16.57 -1.03 -0.40
CA VAL A 208 -15.58 -0.58 0.59
C VAL A 208 -16.15 0.51 1.51
N ALA A 209 -16.96 1.43 0.98
CA ALA A 209 -17.64 2.45 1.78
C ALA A 209 -18.64 1.79 2.77
N GLU A 210 -19.42 0.80 2.33
CA GLU A 210 -20.38 0.08 3.19
C GLU A 210 -19.62 -0.67 4.31
N VAL A 211 -18.50 -1.34 4.02
CA VAL A 211 -17.67 -1.98 5.07
C VAL A 211 -17.25 -0.99 6.14
N ARG A 212 -16.83 0.22 5.75
CA ARG A 212 -16.45 1.28 6.69
C ARG A 212 -17.62 1.78 7.52
N GLU A 213 -18.80 1.94 6.93
CA GLU A 213 -20.00 2.36 7.66
C GLU A 213 -20.44 1.29 8.68
N GLN A 214 -20.48 0.04 8.29
CA GLN A 214 -20.82 -1.05 9.20
C GLN A 214 -19.80 -1.20 10.35
N ALA A 215 -18.52 -0.91 10.09
CA ALA A 215 -17.47 -0.95 11.11
C ALA A 215 -17.61 0.13 12.20
N LYS A 216 -18.43 1.17 11.99
CA LYS A 216 -18.78 2.15 13.03
C LYS A 216 -19.81 1.60 14.04
N VAL A 217 -20.59 0.60 13.64
CA VAL A 217 -21.71 0.08 14.41
C VAL A 217 -21.43 -1.31 14.98
N TYR A 218 -20.78 -2.16 14.21
CA TYR A 218 -20.53 -3.56 14.56
C TYR A 218 -19.04 -3.84 14.72
N PRO A 219 -18.65 -4.71 15.65
CA PRO A 219 -17.25 -5.09 15.81
C PRO A 219 -16.79 -6.04 14.69
N ASN A 220 -15.57 -5.79 14.18
CA ASN A 220 -14.78 -6.72 13.37
C ASN A 220 -15.57 -7.53 12.31
N ARG A 221 -15.52 -8.86 12.40
CA ARG A 221 -16.15 -9.80 11.44
C ARG A 221 -17.64 -9.55 11.22
N GLN A 222 -18.37 -9.12 12.25
CA GLN A 222 -19.80 -8.85 12.12
C GLN A 222 -20.08 -7.67 11.20
N ALA A 223 -19.27 -6.62 11.26
CA ALA A 223 -19.38 -5.48 10.34
C ALA A 223 -19.24 -5.91 8.88
N ILE A 224 -18.28 -6.81 8.60
CA ILE A 224 -18.03 -7.31 7.26
C ILE A 224 -19.21 -8.15 6.75
N VAL A 225 -19.73 -9.04 7.59
CA VAL A 225 -20.92 -9.86 7.25
C VAL A 225 -22.10 -8.95 6.93
N GLN A 226 -22.34 -7.91 7.75
CA GLN A 226 -23.42 -6.97 7.51
C GLN A 226 -23.22 -6.18 6.21
N ALA A 227 -22.01 -5.70 5.94
CA ALA A 227 -21.70 -4.99 4.70
C ALA A 227 -21.96 -5.85 3.46
N VAL A 228 -21.51 -7.11 3.47
CA VAL A 228 -21.77 -8.06 2.37
C VAL A 228 -23.27 -8.28 2.18
N ASP A 229 -24.02 -8.51 3.26
CA ASP A 229 -25.47 -8.74 3.18
C ASP A 229 -26.24 -7.49 2.70
N VAL A 230 -25.81 -6.29 3.10
CA VAL A 230 -26.37 -5.02 2.62
C VAL A 230 -26.06 -4.82 1.15
N CYS A 231 -24.83 -5.05 0.72
CA CYS A 231 -24.42 -4.90 -0.69
C CYS A 231 -25.18 -5.87 -1.60
N ILE A 232 -25.33 -7.13 -1.21
CA ILE A 232 -26.16 -8.12 -1.95
C ILE A 232 -27.61 -7.63 -2.10
N LYS A 233 -28.22 -7.09 -1.04
CA LYS A 233 -29.59 -6.56 -1.08
C LYS A 233 -29.74 -5.31 -1.95
N LYS A 234 -28.68 -4.52 -2.10
CA LYS A 234 -28.64 -3.32 -2.91
C LYS A 234 -28.17 -3.57 -4.35
N ASP A 235 -28.00 -4.82 -4.74
CA ASP A 235 -27.42 -5.25 -6.03
C ASP A 235 -25.98 -4.73 -6.31
N ILE A 236 -25.22 -4.40 -5.25
CA ILE A 236 -23.83 -3.96 -5.33
C ILE A 236 -22.93 -5.20 -5.32
N LEU A 237 -22.13 -5.41 -6.36
CA LEU A 237 -21.28 -6.60 -6.54
C LEU A 237 -22.01 -7.93 -6.27
N LYS A 238 -23.31 -7.99 -6.51
CA LYS A 238 -24.18 -9.06 -6.01
C LYS A 238 -23.73 -10.44 -6.45
N GLU A 239 -23.54 -10.66 -7.75
CA GLU A 239 -23.13 -11.96 -8.28
C GLU A 239 -21.78 -12.38 -7.70
N PHE A 240 -20.80 -11.49 -7.75
CA PHE A 240 -19.47 -11.71 -7.18
C PHE A 240 -19.51 -12.05 -5.69
N LEU A 241 -20.30 -11.30 -4.92
CA LEU A 241 -20.42 -11.52 -3.47
C LEU A 241 -21.17 -12.81 -3.13
N LEU A 242 -22.18 -13.20 -3.92
CA LEU A 242 -22.87 -14.48 -3.72
C LEU A 242 -21.95 -15.68 -3.98
N GLU A 243 -21.18 -15.64 -5.05
CA GLU A 243 -20.23 -16.69 -5.41
C GLU A 243 -19.04 -16.79 -4.44
N ASN A 244 -18.57 -15.66 -3.93
CA ASN A 244 -17.33 -15.56 -3.17
C ASN A 244 -17.53 -15.16 -1.70
N LYS A 245 -18.77 -15.20 -1.17
CA LYS A 245 -19.16 -14.64 0.13
C LYS A 245 -18.22 -15.03 1.26
N LYS A 246 -17.94 -16.32 1.43
CA LYS A 246 -17.09 -16.82 2.52
C LYS A 246 -15.66 -16.29 2.39
N GLU A 247 -15.11 -16.39 1.19
CA GLU A 247 -13.73 -15.97 0.91
C GLU A 247 -13.56 -14.46 1.11
N VAL A 248 -14.51 -13.65 0.62
CA VAL A 248 -14.49 -12.19 0.82
C VAL A 248 -14.58 -11.82 2.30
N ILE A 249 -15.46 -12.48 3.06
CA ILE A 249 -15.58 -12.25 4.51
C ILE A 249 -14.26 -12.58 5.22
N ASP A 250 -13.65 -13.70 4.89
CA ASP A 250 -12.39 -14.13 5.51
C ASP A 250 -11.24 -13.19 5.12
N MET A 251 -11.12 -12.81 3.84
CA MET A 251 -10.12 -11.84 3.36
C MET A 251 -10.25 -10.49 4.08
N VAL A 252 -11.46 -9.92 4.12
CA VAL A 252 -11.72 -8.62 4.72
C VAL A 252 -11.47 -8.65 6.23
N PHE A 253 -11.81 -9.76 6.90
CA PHE A 253 -11.56 -9.93 8.33
C PHE A 253 -10.06 -9.90 8.67
N PHE A 254 -9.26 -10.67 7.96
CA PHE A 254 -7.81 -10.74 8.21
C PHE A 254 -7.09 -9.41 8.03
N GLU A 255 -7.60 -8.53 7.15
CA GLU A 255 -6.98 -7.23 6.96
C GLU A 255 -7.45 -6.17 7.96
N TYR A 256 -8.72 -6.16 8.30
CA TYR A 256 -9.21 -5.25 9.33
C TYR A 256 -8.42 -5.42 10.62
N ASP A 257 -8.09 -6.65 10.97
CA ASP A 257 -7.24 -6.98 12.11
C ASP A 257 -5.79 -6.50 11.90
N ALA A 258 -5.22 -6.69 10.71
CA ALA A 258 -3.87 -6.23 10.38
C ALA A 258 -3.75 -4.68 10.32
N GLU A 259 -4.77 -3.95 9.89
CA GLU A 259 -4.80 -2.48 9.97
C GLU A 259 -4.91 -1.99 11.42
N ALA A 260 -5.67 -2.68 12.26
CA ALA A 260 -5.75 -2.39 13.70
C ALA A 260 -4.39 -2.63 14.38
N GLU A 261 -3.72 -3.76 14.08
CA GLU A 261 -2.38 -4.07 14.56
C GLU A 261 -1.34 -3.02 14.10
N LYS A 262 -1.38 -2.63 12.82
CA LYS A 262 -0.49 -1.58 12.29
C LYS A 262 -0.70 -0.24 12.97
N ARG A 263 -1.95 0.15 13.27
CA ARG A 263 -2.25 1.39 14.00
C ARG A 263 -1.68 1.36 15.41
N VAL A 264 -1.77 0.22 16.09
CA VAL A 264 -1.18 0.02 17.43
C VAL A 264 0.34 0.12 17.34
N ILE A 265 0.98 -0.63 16.42
CA ILE A 265 2.44 -0.61 16.22
C ILE A 265 2.93 0.80 15.86
N TYR A 266 2.20 1.51 14.98
CA TYR A 266 2.55 2.89 14.63
C TYR A 266 2.43 3.83 15.82
N LYS A 267 1.36 3.72 16.61
CA LYS A 267 1.16 4.51 17.83
C LYS A 267 2.27 4.25 18.84
N ASP A 268 2.59 2.98 19.08
CA ASP A 268 3.67 2.57 19.97
C ASP A 268 5.04 3.08 19.47
N GLY A 269 5.29 3.00 18.15
CA GLY A 269 6.51 3.51 17.53
C GLY A 269 6.65 5.03 17.63
N VAL A 270 5.55 5.79 17.50
CA VAL A 270 5.55 7.25 17.71
C VAL A 270 5.80 7.61 19.16
N GLU A 271 5.18 6.89 20.10
CA GLU A 271 5.42 7.09 21.55
C GLU A 271 6.87 6.76 21.90
N GLU A 272 7.42 5.67 21.37
CA GLU A 272 8.83 5.30 21.55
C GLU A 272 9.79 6.35 20.95
N GLY A 273 9.50 6.85 19.73
CA GLY A 273 10.28 7.90 19.10
C GLY A 273 10.30 9.19 19.91
N ARG A 274 9.14 9.63 20.43
CA ARG A 274 9.03 10.79 21.31
C ARG A 274 9.80 10.60 22.60
N ALA A 275 9.73 9.42 23.21
CA ALA A 275 10.47 9.12 24.42
C ALA A 275 11.98 9.17 24.21
N LYS A 276 12.48 8.58 23.10
CA LYS A 276 13.89 8.65 22.70
C LYS A 276 14.36 10.09 22.47
N GLU A 277 13.53 10.92 21.86
CA GLU A 277 13.84 12.34 21.61
C GLU A 277 13.91 13.15 22.90
N ILE A 278 13.03 12.89 23.87
CA ILE A 278 13.10 13.53 25.19
C ILE A 278 14.39 13.14 25.90
N VAL A 279 14.75 11.85 25.93
CA VAL A 279 15.99 11.38 26.55
C VAL A 279 17.19 12.03 25.88
N ARG A 280 17.22 12.11 24.53
CA ARG A 280 18.28 12.77 23.77
C ARG A 280 18.38 14.26 24.11
N SER A 281 17.26 14.97 24.08
CA SER A 281 17.21 16.40 24.46
C SER A 281 17.68 16.65 25.89
N CYS A 282 17.30 15.78 26.83
CA CYS A 282 17.79 15.89 28.22
C CYS A 282 19.31 15.67 28.32
N LYS A 283 19.89 14.75 27.53
CA LYS A 283 21.34 14.57 27.43
C LYS A 283 22.02 15.79 26.82
N ASP A 284 21.51 16.31 25.71
CA ASP A 284 22.06 17.46 24.98
C ASP A 284 22.06 18.75 25.84
N PHE A 285 21.05 18.92 26.70
CA PHE A 285 20.93 20.05 27.62
C PHE A 285 21.49 19.79 29.04
N ASN A 286 22.15 18.64 29.25
CA ASN A 286 22.74 18.26 30.55
C ASN A 286 21.68 18.27 31.70
N LEU A 287 20.45 17.91 31.43
CA LEU A 287 19.37 17.82 32.41
C LEU A 287 19.51 16.56 33.28
N SER A 288 18.96 16.63 34.48
CA SER A 288 19.01 15.51 35.43
C SER A 288 18.15 14.32 34.93
N LYS A 289 18.42 13.15 35.49
CA LYS A 289 17.63 11.93 35.22
C LYS A 289 16.19 12.11 35.74
N GLU A 290 16.02 12.83 36.85
CA GLU A 290 14.74 13.15 37.46
C GLU A 290 13.90 14.03 36.51
N ASP A 291 14.51 15.04 35.88
CA ASP A 291 13.84 15.90 34.90
C ASP A 291 13.38 15.13 33.66
N ALA A 292 14.21 14.17 33.16
CA ALA A 292 13.84 13.32 32.04
C ALA A 292 12.66 12.41 32.37
N ILE A 293 12.63 11.82 33.57
CA ILE A 293 11.53 11.00 34.06
C ILE A 293 10.25 11.83 34.19
N HIS A 294 10.34 13.02 34.76
CA HIS A 294 9.19 13.91 34.92
C HIS A 294 8.58 14.34 33.59
N LYS A 295 9.42 14.68 32.58
CA LYS A 295 8.95 15.01 31.23
C LYS A 295 8.26 13.85 30.57
N LEU A 296 8.78 12.62 30.70
CA LEU A 296 8.17 11.41 30.17
C LEU A 296 6.83 11.11 30.86
N GLU A 297 6.74 11.23 32.18
CA GLU A 297 5.50 11.02 32.92
C GLU A 297 4.42 12.06 32.54
N THR A 298 4.80 13.30 32.29
CA THR A 298 3.89 14.36 31.82
C THR A 298 3.35 14.04 30.42
N LEU A 299 4.18 13.52 29.51
CA LEU A 299 3.81 13.21 28.15
C LEU A 299 2.88 12.00 28.06
N LEU A 300 3.07 11.01 28.95
CA LEU A 300 2.23 9.81 29.05
C LEU A 300 0.90 10.04 29.79
N SER A 301 0.76 11.17 30.50
CA SER A 301 -0.45 11.53 31.24
C SER A 301 -1.41 12.47 30.48
N ILE A 302 -1.04 12.95 29.28
CA ILE A 302 -1.90 13.79 28.44
C ILE A 302 -2.89 12.86 27.72
N PRO A 303 -4.22 12.99 27.94
CA PRO A 303 -5.21 12.24 27.16
C PRO A 303 -5.15 12.69 25.70
N THR A 304 -4.97 11.74 24.78
CA THR A 304 -5.05 11.94 23.32
C THR A 304 -6.48 12.00 22.86
#